data_b6916e8e250090fe86e2b7335a11f92f
#
_entry.id   b6916e8e250090fe86e2b7335a11f92f
#
_cell.length_a   1.000
_cell.length_b   1.000
_cell.length_c   1.000
_cell.angle_alpha   90.00
_cell.angle_beta   90.00
_cell.angle_gamma   90.00
#
_symmetry.space_group_name_H-M   'P 1'
#
loop_
_entity.id
_entity.type
_entity.pdbx_description
1 polymer ?
#
loop_
_entity_poly.entity_id
_entity_poly.type
_entity_poly.pdbx_seq_one_letter_code
_entity_poly.pdbx_strand_id
1 'polypeptide(L)'
;MLFRSAGVYSYLPLANRVIEKAKNIMRQEFDKIGAVEMLAPALLSAELWRESGRYETYGEDLYKLKNREKSDFILGPTHEETFTTIVRDSVKSYKQLPLNLYQIQPKYRDEKRPRNGLLRTREFIMKDGYSFHSNYDSLDVTYDEYKAAYERIFTRSGLDFKAIIGDGGAMGGKDSQEFMAITPARTDLDRWVVLDKSVTSFDEIPTEVQEEIKAELLKWMVSGEDTIAYSSESSYAANLEMATNEYKPSNRVVAEEEVTRVATPDVKSIDEVAAFLNVPEEQTIKTLFYMADGELVAALLVGNDQLNEVKLKNHLGADFFDVASEEEVANLVQAGFGSLGPVGLPENVKIIADRKVQDVRNAVVGANEDGYHLTGVNPGRDFTAEYVDIREVREGEISPDGQGVLNFARGIEIGHIFKLGTRYSASMGADVLALEADEGRD
;
A
#
# COMPACT_ATOMS: atom_id res chain seq x y z
N MET A 1 -1.13 -25.91 -16.46
CA MET A 1 -2.43 -25.22 -16.24
C MET A 1 -3.24 -25.27 -17.52
N LEU A 2 -4.57 -25.24 -17.43
CA LEU A 2 -5.45 -25.12 -18.57
C LEU A 2 -6.25 -23.82 -18.42
N PHE A 3 -6.08 -22.90 -19.36
CA PHE A 3 -6.83 -21.65 -19.43
C PHE A 3 -8.30 -21.93 -19.82
N ARG A 4 -9.24 -21.32 -19.11
CA ARG A 4 -10.69 -21.41 -19.38
C ARG A 4 -11.32 -20.06 -19.63
N SER A 5 -10.96 -19.05 -18.85
CA SER A 5 -11.30 -17.65 -19.08
C SER A 5 -10.25 -16.77 -18.40
N ALA A 6 -10.26 -15.47 -18.67
CA ALA A 6 -9.30 -14.56 -18.08
C ALA A 6 -9.37 -14.63 -16.54
N GLY A 7 -8.24 -14.97 -15.90
CA GLY A 7 -8.13 -15.06 -14.45
C GLY A 7 -8.77 -16.30 -13.80
N VAL A 8 -9.21 -17.31 -14.59
CA VAL A 8 -9.76 -18.58 -14.07
C VAL A 8 -9.04 -19.74 -14.70
N TYR A 9 -8.44 -20.62 -13.88
CA TYR A 9 -7.54 -21.66 -14.34
C TYR A 9 -7.87 -23.02 -13.75
N SER A 10 -7.70 -24.08 -14.54
CA SER A 10 -7.67 -25.47 -14.05
C SER A 10 -6.24 -25.86 -13.68
N TYR A 11 -6.05 -26.37 -12.49
CA TYR A 11 -4.76 -26.90 -12.03
C TYR A 11 -4.62 -28.36 -12.47
N LEU A 12 -3.73 -28.62 -13.44
CA LEU A 12 -3.41 -29.96 -13.89
C LEU A 12 -2.61 -30.73 -12.81
N PRO A 13 -2.47 -32.05 -12.92
CA PRO A 13 -1.93 -32.91 -11.85
C PRO A 13 -0.59 -32.43 -11.26
N LEU A 14 0.33 -31.93 -12.08
CA LEU A 14 1.62 -31.43 -11.59
C LEU A 14 1.44 -30.15 -10.76
N ALA A 15 0.69 -29.18 -11.26
CA ALA A 15 0.40 -27.95 -10.54
C ALA A 15 -0.33 -28.21 -9.22
N ASN A 16 -1.34 -29.11 -9.25
CA ASN A 16 -2.07 -29.49 -8.04
C ASN A 16 -1.16 -30.14 -6.99
N ARG A 17 -0.20 -31.00 -7.40
CA ARG A 17 0.79 -31.58 -6.47
C ARG A 17 1.68 -30.53 -5.82
N VAL A 18 2.07 -29.48 -6.55
CA VAL A 18 2.86 -28.38 -5.99
C VAL A 18 2.03 -27.59 -4.97
N ILE A 19 0.77 -27.28 -5.31
CA ILE A 19 -0.16 -26.60 -4.41
C ILE A 19 -0.35 -27.40 -3.11
N GLU A 20 -0.57 -28.70 -3.20
CA GLU A 20 -0.74 -29.55 -2.01
C GLU A 20 0.54 -29.63 -1.14
N LYS A 21 1.73 -29.59 -1.75
CA LYS A 21 2.99 -29.49 -0.99
C LYS A 21 3.07 -28.14 -0.24
N ALA A 22 2.74 -27.03 -0.89
CA ALA A 22 2.72 -25.71 -0.25
C ALA A 22 1.71 -25.66 0.90
N LYS A 23 0.48 -26.16 0.70
CA LYS A 23 -0.52 -26.27 1.76
C LYS A 23 -0.02 -27.09 2.95
N ASN A 24 0.67 -28.21 2.70
CA ASN A 24 1.20 -29.05 3.78
C ASN A 24 2.34 -28.36 4.55
N ILE A 25 3.19 -27.57 3.90
CA ILE A 25 4.18 -26.73 4.60
C ILE A 25 3.47 -25.72 5.50
N MET A 26 2.44 -25.05 5.00
CA MET A 26 1.64 -24.08 5.78
C MET A 26 1.00 -24.76 7.00
N ARG A 27 0.31 -25.88 6.84
CA ARG A 27 -0.30 -26.65 7.96
C ARG A 27 0.71 -26.97 9.04
N GLN A 28 1.87 -27.51 8.67
CA GLN A 28 2.92 -27.86 9.62
C GLN A 28 3.45 -26.67 10.42
N GLU A 29 3.54 -25.50 9.82
CA GLU A 29 4.04 -24.32 10.51
C GLU A 29 2.94 -23.64 11.37
N PHE A 30 1.68 -23.67 10.92
CA PHE A 30 0.55 -23.14 11.70
C PHE A 30 0.18 -24.06 12.88
N ASP A 31 0.31 -25.38 12.73
CA ASP A 31 0.15 -26.32 13.83
C ASP A 31 1.15 -26.04 14.97
N LYS A 32 2.38 -25.62 14.65
CA LYS A 32 3.40 -25.28 15.65
C LYS A 32 3.06 -24.08 16.52
N ILE A 33 2.26 -23.14 15.99
CA ILE A 33 1.79 -21.97 16.74
C ILE A 33 0.37 -22.16 17.31
N GLY A 34 -0.12 -23.41 17.35
CA GLY A 34 -1.42 -23.75 17.91
C GLY A 34 -2.62 -23.25 17.11
N ALA A 35 -2.43 -22.88 15.83
CA ALA A 35 -3.54 -22.50 14.97
C ALA A 35 -4.34 -23.72 14.53
N VAL A 36 -5.67 -23.60 14.51
CA VAL A 36 -6.59 -24.69 14.18
C VAL A 36 -7.22 -24.47 12.81
N GLU A 37 -7.07 -25.47 11.91
CA GLU A 37 -7.67 -25.43 10.58
C GLU A 37 -9.17 -25.69 10.66
N MET A 38 -9.96 -24.85 9.98
CA MET A 38 -11.38 -25.06 9.74
C MET A 38 -11.73 -24.72 8.30
N LEU A 39 -12.96 -24.91 7.88
CA LEU A 39 -13.43 -24.57 6.54
C LEU A 39 -14.76 -23.84 6.63
N ALA A 40 -14.78 -22.59 6.24
CA ALA A 40 -15.98 -21.77 6.12
C ALA A 40 -16.55 -21.85 4.68
N PRO A 41 -17.84 -21.51 4.46
CA PRO A 41 -18.42 -21.45 3.11
C PRO A 41 -17.73 -20.41 2.23
N ALA A 42 -17.56 -20.69 0.94
CA ALA A 42 -17.10 -19.71 -0.04
C ALA A 42 -18.24 -18.81 -0.56
N LEU A 43 -19.49 -19.31 -0.53
CA LEU A 43 -20.69 -18.55 -0.84
C LEU A 43 -21.24 -17.96 0.48
N LEU A 44 -21.21 -16.66 0.63
CA LEU A 44 -21.52 -15.95 1.86
C LEU A 44 -22.82 -15.15 1.74
N SER A 45 -23.57 -15.03 2.86
CA SER A 45 -24.67 -14.09 2.94
C SER A 45 -24.17 -12.65 2.89
N ALA A 46 -24.79 -11.80 2.09
CA ALA A 46 -24.48 -10.38 2.05
C ALA A 46 -24.82 -9.66 3.38
N GLU A 47 -25.67 -10.24 4.22
CA GLU A 47 -26.06 -9.65 5.51
C GLU A 47 -24.85 -9.46 6.44
N LEU A 48 -23.96 -10.47 6.53
CA LEU A 48 -22.75 -10.37 7.35
C LEU A 48 -21.83 -9.22 6.87
N TRP A 49 -21.74 -9.05 5.57
CA TRP A 49 -20.95 -7.97 4.97
C TRP A 49 -21.58 -6.58 5.12
N ARG A 50 -22.92 -6.52 5.27
CA ARG A 50 -23.62 -5.30 5.63
C ARG A 50 -23.42 -4.93 7.09
N GLU A 51 -23.36 -5.91 8.00
CA GLU A 51 -23.02 -5.67 9.41
C GLU A 51 -21.64 -4.99 9.57
N SER A 52 -20.64 -5.41 8.81
CA SER A 52 -19.31 -4.78 8.82
C SER A 52 -19.21 -3.48 8.01
N GLY A 53 -20.22 -3.16 7.20
CA GLY A 53 -20.22 -2.04 6.24
C GLY A 53 -19.43 -2.33 4.95
N ARG A 54 -18.75 -3.48 4.83
CA ARG A 54 -17.90 -3.79 3.67
C ARG A 54 -18.65 -4.16 2.40
N TYR A 55 -19.93 -4.49 2.48
CA TYR A 55 -20.73 -4.77 1.28
C TYR A 55 -20.76 -3.58 0.30
N GLU A 56 -20.71 -2.35 0.81
CA GLU A 56 -20.69 -1.13 0.00
C GLU A 56 -19.26 -0.62 -0.23
N THR A 57 -18.39 -0.70 0.78
CA THR A 57 -17.06 -0.08 0.75
C THR A 57 -15.95 -0.94 0.12
N TYR A 58 -16.19 -2.25 -0.07
CA TYR A 58 -15.17 -3.12 -0.70
C TYR A 58 -14.94 -2.82 -2.18
N GLY A 59 -15.90 -2.19 -2.84
CA GLY A 59 -15.77 -1.75 -4.22
C GLY A 59 -16.21 -2.78 -5.27
N GLU A 60 -15.72 -2.57 -6.50
CA GLU A 60 -16.15 -3.34 -7.69
C GLU A 60 -15.57 -4.77 -7.71
N ASP A 61 -14.52 -5.05 -6.95
CA ASP A 61 -13.89 -6.37 -6.88
C ASP A 61 -14.73 -7.42 -6.12
N LEU A 62 -15.85 -7.01 -5.51
CA LEU A 62 -16.75 -7.90 -4.82
C LEU A 62 -17.76 -8.56 -5.77
N TYR A 63 -17.65 -9.89 -5.98
CA TYR A 63 -18.67 -10.66 -6.69
C TYR A 63 -19.99 -10.68 -5.92
N LYS A 64 -20.99 -9.92 -6.39
CA LYS A 64 -22.35 -9.84 -5.83
C LYS A 64 -23.30 -10.75 -6.64
N LEU A 65 -24.06 -11.60 -5.96
CA LEU A 65 -24.92 -12.62 -6.54
C LEU A 65 -26.33 -12.53 -5.96
N LYS A 66 -27.30 -13.06 -6.68
CA LYS A 66 -28.65 -13.28 -6.16
C LYS A 66 -29.06 -14.76 -6.30
N ASN A 67 -29.67 -15.30 -5.25
CA ASN A 67 -30.28 -16.62 -5.32
C ASN A 67 -31.64 -16.58 -6.05
N ARG A 68 -32.33 -17.71 -6.15
CA ARG A 68 -33.65 -17.82 -6.82
C ARG A 68 -34.73 -17.00 -6.14
N GLU A 69 -34.60 -16.76 -4.84
CA GLU A 69 -35.50 -15.96 -4.02
C GLU A 69 -35.13 -14.48 -4.00
N LYS A 70 -34.13 -14.08 -4.82
CA LYS A 70 -33.58 -12.73 -4.93
C LYS A 70 -32.84 -12.23 -3.68
N SER A 71 -32.49 -13.11 -2.75
CA SER A 71 -31.61 -12.78 -1.63
C SER A 71 -30.19 -12.54 -2.11
N ASP A 72 -29.50 -11.57 -1.51
CA ASP A 72 -28.15 -11.20 -1.88
C ASP A 72 -27.12 -12.14 -1.25
N PHE A 73 -26.19 -12.58 -2.06
CA PHE A 73 -25.01 -13.35 -1.68
C PHE A 73 -23.76 -12.73 -2.30
N ILE A 74 -22.60 -13.15 -1.80
CA ILE A 74 -21.30 -12.82 -2.38
C ILE A 74 -20.45 -14.09 -2.50
N LEU A 75 -19.48 -14.07 -3.41
CA LEU A 75 -18.35 -14.99 -3.35
C LEU A 75 -17.26 -14.40 -2.47
N GLY A 76 -16.83 -15.12 -1.45
CA GLY A 76 -15.93 -14.59 -0.41
C GLY A 76 -14.54 -14.23 -0.94
N PRO A 77 -14.15 -12.94 -0.97
CA PRO A 77 -12.77 -12.52 -1.24
C PRO A 77 -11.87 -12.68 -0.01
N THR A 78 -12.46 -12.71 1.16
CA THR A 78 -11.87 -12.88 2.50
C THR A 78 -12.98 -13.23 3.50
N HIS A 79 -12.69 -13.54 4.77
CA HIS A 79 -13.69 -14.11 5.69
C HIS A 79 -13.70 -13.52 7.11
N GLU A 80 -13.28 -12.28 7.29
CA GLU A 80 -13.28 -11.60 8.59
C GLU A 80 -14.66 -11.69 9.26
N GLU A 81 -15.71 -11.35 8.53
CA GLU A 81 -17.10 -11.35 9.01
C GLU A 81 -17.55 -12.75 9.44
N THR A 82 -17.22 -13.75 8.62
CA THR A 82 -17.62 -15.13 8.89
C THR A 82 -16.96 -15.67 10.16
N PHE A 83 -15.65 -15.45 10.33
CA PHE A 83 -14.93 -15.90 11.52
C PHE A 83 -15.35 -15.13 12.77
N THR A 84 -15.57 -13.81 12.64
CA THR A 84 -16.11 -12.97 13.74
C THR A 84 -17.49 -13.48 14.17
N THR A 85 -18.37 -13.81 13.25
CA THR A 85 -19.70 -14.37 13.57
C THR A 85 -19.60 -15.70 14.30
N ILE A 86 -18.75 -16.62 13.81
CA ILE A 86 -18.55 -17.93 14.47
C ILE A 86 -18.06 -17.75 15.89
N VAL A 87 -17.09 -16.84 16.12
CA VAL A 87 -16.56 -16.57 17.45
C VAL A 87 -17.60 -15.88 18.32
N ARG A 88 -18.31 -14.86 17.84
CA ARG A 88 -19.41 -14.20 18.54
C ARG A 88 -20.47 -15.17 19.05
N ASP A 89 -20.83 -16.14 18.21
CA ASP A 89 -21.89 -17.09 18.56
C ASP A 89 -21.41 -18.21 19.50
N SER A 90 -20.12 -18.58 19.44
CA SER A 90 -19.56 -19.71 20.18
C SER A 90 -18.82 -19.33 21.46
N VAL A 91 -18.15 -18.16 21.51
CA VAL A 91 -17.34 -17.71 22.64
C VAL A 91 -18.18 -16.81 23.55
N LYS A 92 -18.25 -17.18 24.83
CA LYS A 92 -19.06 -16.45 25.81
C LYS A 92 -18.25 -15.89 26.99
N SER A 93 -16.97 -16.25 27.08
CA SER A 93 -16.10 -15.82 28.17
C SER A 93 -14.68 -15.57 27.64
N TYR A 94 -14.02 -14.53 28.18
CA TYR A 94 -12.62 -14.24 27.92
C TYR A 94 -11.69 -15.44 28.22
N LYS A 95 -12.09 -16.38 29.07
CA LYS A 95 -11.32 -17.60 29.39
C LYS A 95 -11.19 -18.56 28.20
N GLN A 96 -11.99 -18.37 27.15
CA GLN A 96 -11.94 -19.15 25.93
C GLN A 96 -10.98 -18.52 24.89
N LEU A 97 -10.41 -17.37 25.20
CA LEU A 97 -9.41 -16.65 24.39
C LEU A 97 -7.98 -16.89 24.94
N PRO A 98 -6.94 -16.82 24.11
CA PRO A 98 -7.00 -16.51 22.69
C PRO A 98 -7.49 -17.68 21.84
N LEU A 99 -8.08 -17.37 20.69
CA LEU A 99 -8.39 -18.33 19.63
C LEU A 99 -7.57 -18.01 18.39
N ASN A 100 -7.04 -19.03 17.76
CA ASN A 100 -6.24 -18.91 16.55
C ASN A 100 -6.78 -19.90 15.51
N LEU A 101 -7.48 -19.38 14.50
CA LEU A 101 -8.22 -20.16 13.50
C LEU A 101 -7.71 -19.81 12.11
N TYR A 102 -7.64 -20.80 11.20
CA TYR A 102 -7.31 -20.54 9.80
C TYR A 102 -8.03 -21.48 8.86
N GLN A 103 -8.01 -21.14 7.58
CA GLN A 103 -8.48 -21.98 6.49
C GLN A 103 -7.59 -21.89 5.26
N ILE A 104 -7.68 -22.86 4.38
CA ILE A 104 -7.05 -22.86 3.05
C ILE A 104 -8.11 -23.20 2.02
N GLN A 105 -8.60 -22.21 1.27
CA GLN A 105 -9.68 -22.41 0.30
C GLN A 105 -9.62 -21.42 -0.87
N PRO A 106 -10.40 -21.68 -1.95
CA PRO A 106 -10.58 -20.71 -3.02
C PRO A 106 -11.19 -19.39 -2.52
N LYS A 107 -10.70 -18.27 -3.05
CA LYS A 107 -11.23 -16.92 -2.89
C LYS A 107 -11.54 -16.34 -4.26
N TYR A 108 -12.41 -15.32 -4.26
CA TYR A 108 -12.94 -14.75 -5.48
C TYR A 108 -12.86 -13.21 -5.43
N ARG A 109 -12.27 -12.63 -6.47
CA ARG A 109 -12.24 -11.17 -6.66
C ARG A 109 -12.56 -10.87 -8.11
N ASP A 110 -13.47 -9.91 -8.38
CA ASP A 110 -13.83 -9.52 -9.75
C ASP A 110 -12.77 -8.62 -10.36
N GLU A 111 -11.57 -9.15 -10.44
CA GLU A 111 -10.39 -8.45 -10.96
C GLU A 111 -10.64 -7.93 -12.37
N LYS A 112 -10.57 -6.63 -12.54
CA LYS A 112 -10.83 -5.95 -13.81
C LYS A 112 -9.86 -6.36 -14.91
N ARG A 113 -8.59 -6.56 -14.57
CA ARG A 113 -7.51 -6.88 -15.51
C ARG A 113 -6.64 -8.03 -15.00
N PRO A 114 -7.13 -9.29 -15.04
CA PRO A 114 -6.31 -10.44 -14.71
C PRO A 114 -5.07 -10.49 -15.60
N ARG A 115 -3.90 -10.68 -15.01
CA ARG A 115 -2.62 -10.66 -15.71
C ARG A 115 -1.57 -11.53 -15.01
N ASN A 116 -0.43 -11.71 -15.65
CA ASN A 116 0.73 -12.39 -15.07
C ASN A 116 0.45 -13.83 -14.61
N GLY A 117 -0.34 -14.59 -15.40
CA GLY A 117 -0.65 -16.00 -15.11
C GLY A 117 -1.43 -16.16 -13.81
N LEU A 118 -0.81 -16.78 -12.79
CA LEU A 118 -1.45 -17.04 -11.49
C LEU A 118 -1.26 -15.90 -10.46
N LEU A 119 -0.54 -14.85 -10.78
CA LEU A 119 -0.27 -13.79 -9.83
C LEU A 119 -1.50 -12.91 -9.57
N ARG A 120 -2.27 -12.61 -10.62
CA ARG A 120 -3.47 -11.79 -10.49
C ARG A 120 -4.66 -12.45 -11.22
N THR A 121 -5.49 -13.13 -10.44
CA THR A 121 -6.58 -13.99 -10.92
C THR A 121 -7.90 -13.62 -10.26
N ARG A 122 -9.02 -14.09 -10.85
CA ARG A 122 -10.36 -13.93 -10.30
C ARG A 122 -10.74 -15.04 -9.31
N GLU A 123 -10.14 -16.20 -9.44
CA GLU A 123 -10.25 -17.33 -8.51
C GLU A 123 -8.84 -17.78 -8.14
N PHE A 124 -8.54 -17.85 -6.84
CA PHE A 124 -7.24 -18.27 -6.33
C PHE A 124 -7.37 -18.95 -4.98
N ILE A 125 -6.36 -19.72 -4.59
CA ILE A 125 -6.33 -20.37 -3.29
C ILE A 125 -5.59 -19.46 -2.32
N MET A 126 -6.23 -19.13 -1.20
CA MET A 126 -5.65 -18.35 -0.12
C MET A 126 -5.64 -19.18 1.17
N LYS A 127 -4.56 -19.07 1.93
CA LYS A 127 -4.58 -19.33 3.36
C LYS A 127 -4.92 -18.01 4.06
N ASP A 128 -6.01 -17.98 4.76
CA ASP A 128 -6.40 -16.86 5.62
C ASP A 128 -6.57 -17.34 7.07
N GLY A 129 -6.07 -16.56 8.02
CA GLY A 129 -6.09 -16.88 9.44
C GLY A 129 -6.55 -15.69 10.27
N TYR A 130 -7.27 -15.99 11.35
CA TYR A 130 -7.95 -15.03 12.19
C TYR A 130 -7.71 -15.39 13.65
N SER A 131 -7.17 -14.47 14.42
CA SER A 131 -6.97 -14.65 15.85
C SER A 131 -7.83 -13.69 16.66
N PHE A 132 -8.29 -14.13 17.81
CA PHE A 132 -9.18 -13.38 18.68
C PHE A 132 -8.59 -13.35 20.09
N HIS A 133 -8.52 -12.15 20.68
CA HIS A 133 -7.81 -11.87 21.91
C HIS A 133 -8.65 -11.00 22.85
N SER A 134 -8.37 -11.06 24.15
CA SER A 134 -8.98 -10.19 25.15
C SER A 134 -8.21 -8.86 25.34
N ASN A 135 -6.97 -8.77 24.87
CA ASN A 135 -6.11 -7.59 24.98
C ASN A 135 -5.04 -7.56 23.90
N TYR A 136 -4.40 -6.40 23.74
CA TYR A 136 -3.36 -6.19 22.73
C TYR A 136 -2.07 -6.96 23.01
N ASP A 137 -1.67 -7.16 24.28
CA ASP A 137 -0.45 -7.90 24.61
C ASP A 137 -0.53 -9.35 24.09
N SER A 138 -1.69 -9.99 24.26
CA SER A 138 -1.94 -11.32 23.70
C SER A 138 -1.97 -11.33 22.17
N LEU A 139 -2.51 -10.28 21.55
CA LEU A 139 -2.49 -10.11 20.09
C LEU A 139 -1.07 -9.97 19.56
N ASP A 140 -0.23 -9.18 20.21
CA ASP A 140 1.15 -8.93 19.82
C ASP A 140 1.98 -10.22 19.81
N VAL A 141 1.81 -11.07 20.85
CA VAL A 141 2.45 -12.39 20.90
C VAL A 141 2.06 -13.24 19.70
N THR A 142 0.78 -13.34 19.40
CA THR A 142 0.30 -14.15 18.27
C THR A 142 0.72 -13.54 16.93
N TYR A 143 0.77 -12.22 16.81
CA TYR A 143 1.26 -11.53 15.62
C TYR A 143 2.73 -11.91 15.32
N ASP A 144 3.59 -11.91 16.32
CA ASP A 144 5.00 -12.30 16.19
C ASP A 144 5.14 -13.80 15.87
N GLU A 145 4.29 -14.66 16.44
CA GLU A 145 4.24 -16.08 16.10
C GLU A 145 3.85 -16.31 14.64
N TYR A 146 2.86 -15.58 14.12
CA TYR A 146 2.48 -15.61 12.71
C TYR A 146 3.60 -15.13 11.81
N LYS A 147 4.25 -14.00 12.14
CA LYS A 147 5.41 -13.50 11.42
C LYS A 147 6.48 -14.58 11.29
N ALA A 148 6.89 -15.17 12.40
CA ALA A 148 7.90 -16.22 12.41
C ALA A 148 7.44 -17.48 11.65
N ALA A 149 6.14 -17.83 11.69
CA ALA A 149 5.59 -18.94 10.92
C ALA A 149 5.67 -18.67 9.41
N TYR A 150 5.31 -17.47 8.94
CA TYR A 150 5.43 -17.09 7.53
C TYR A 150 6.88 -17.10 7.06
N GLU A 151 7.82 -16.56 7.84
CA GLU A 151 9.25 -16.60 7.51
C GLU A 151 9.73 -18.05 7.29
N ARG A 152 9.33 -18.99 8.16
CA ARG A 152 9.64 -20.41 7.98
C ARG A 152 8.97 -21.03 6.77
N ILE A 153 7.70 -20.69 6.51
CA ILE A 153 6.95 -21.19 5.34
C ILE A 153 7.66 -20.78 4.05
N PHE A 154 8.00 -19.52 3.90
CA PHE A 154 8.62 -18.99 2.67
C PHE A 154 10.05 -19.49 2.51
N THR A 155 10.83 -19.57 3.59
CA THR A 155 12.17 -20.18 3.58
C THR A 155 12.10 -21.65 3.15
N ARG A 156 11.18 -22.44 3.72
CA ARG A 156 10.98 -23.84 3.35
C ARG A 156 10.47 -24.01 1.93
N SER A 157 9.80 -23.04 1.40
CA SER A 157 9.35 -23.00 0.00
C SER A 157 10.44 -22.58 -0.99
N GLY A 158 11.64 -22.22 -0.49
CA GLY A 158 12.80 -21.82 -1.30
C GLY A 158 12.67 -20.43 -1.92
N LEU A 159 11.85 -19.55 -1.32
CA LEU A 159 11.65 -18.19 -1.79
C LEU A 159 12.69 -17.24 -1.18
N ASP A 160 13.21 -16.34 -2.01
CA ASP A 160 13.90 -15.14 -1.53
C ASP A 160 12.85 -14.05 -1.27
N PHE A 161 12.78 -13.54 -0.06
CA PHE A 161 11.73 -12.62 0.35
C PHE A 161 12.20 -11.59 1.37
N LYS A 162 11.45 -10.51 1.47
CA LYS A 162 11.56 -9.51 2.54
C LYS A 162 10.22 -9.35 3.24
N ALA A 163 10.25 -9.22 4.56
CA ALA A 163 9.12 -8.71 5.32
C ALA A 163 9.22 -7.18 5.31
N ILE A 164 8.18 -6.51 4.83
CA ILE A 164 8.15 -5.07 4.62
C ILE A 164 7.00 -4.42 5.38
N ILE A 165 7.12 -3.14 5.66
CA ILE A 165 6.01 -2.33 6.19
C ILE A 165 5.03 -2.11 5.03
N GLY A 166 3.78 -2.55 5.22
CA GLY A 166 2.71 -2.42 4.25
C GLY A 166 1.61 -1.46 4.70
N ASP A 167 0.72 -1.10 3.80
CA ASP A 167 -0.51 -0.39 4.11
C ASP A 167 -1.63 -1.41 4.45
N GLY A 168 -2.46 -1.10 5.45
CA GLY A 168 -3.61 -1.93 5.83
C GLY A 168 -4.75 -1.93 4.80
N GLY A 169 -4.76 -0.98 3.89
CA GLY A 169 -5.73 -0.85 2.79
C GLY A 169 -7.19 -0.98 3.24
N ALA A 170 -8.00 -1.65 2.43
CA ALA A 170 -9.42 -1.91 2.71
C ALA A 170 -9.66 -2.81 3.95
N MET A 171 -8.63 -3.55 4.43
CA MET A 171 -8.73 -4.37 5.64
C MET A 171 -8.67 -3.52 6.91
N GLY A 172 -7.98 -2.37 6.86
CA GLY A 172 -7.74 -1.48 8.00
C GLY A 172 -6.72 -2.06 8.98
N GLY A 173 -6.52 -1.36 10.09
CA GLY A 173 -5.51 -1.68 11.09
C GLY A 173 -4.34 -0.71 11.06
N LYS A 174 -3.66 -0.55 12.21
CA LYS A 174 -2.55 0.42 12.34
C LYS A 174 -1.20 -0.19 12.02
N ASP A 175 -1.05 -1.50 12.21
CA ASP A 175 0.19 -2.24 11.96
C ASP A 175 -0.09 -3.33 10.94
N SER A 176 0.64 -3.28 9.85
CA SER A 176 0.53 -4.21 8.73
C SER A 176 1.92 -4.56 8.23
N GLN A 177 2.13 -5.83 7.92
CA GLN A 177 3.39 -6.32 7.39
C GLN A 177 3.15 -7.27 6.23
N GLU A 178 3.74 -6.94 5.09
CA GLU A 178 3.72 -7.75 3.88
C GLU A 178 4.98 -8.59 3.77
N PHE A 179 4.85 -9.75 3.16
CA PHE A 179 5.97 -10.59 2.76
C PHE A 179 6.06 -10.56 1.24
N MET A 180 7.15 -9.99 0.73
CA MET A 180 7.38 -9.79 -0.69
C MET A 180 8.45 -10.73 -1.20
N ALA A 181 8.09 -11.65 -2.10
CA ALA A 181 9.08 -12.42 -2.84
C ALA A 181 9.80 -11.49 -3.81
N ILE A 182 11.13 -11.46 -3.71
CA ILE A 182 11.98 -10.63 -4.57
C ILE A 182 12.03 -11.26 -5.96
N THR A 183 11.67 -10.49 -6.97
CA THR A 183 11.84 -10.93 -8.35
C THR A 183 13.31 -10.75 -8.74
N PRO A 184 13.94 -11.74 -9.44
CA PRO A 184 15.34 -11.62 -9.83
C PRO A 184 15.58 -10.34 -10.64
N ALA A 185 16.70 -9.69 -10.35
CA ALA A 185 17.14 -8.56 -11.13
C ALA A 185 17.46 -9.00 -12.58
N ARG A 186 17.40 -8.03 -13.49
CA ARG A 186 17.56 -8.17 -14.93
C ARG A 186 18.82 -8.95 -15.41
N THR A 187 19.79 -9.14 -14.51
CA THR A 187 21.08 -9.79 -14.79
C THR A 187 21.04 -11.32 -14.79
N ASP A 188 19.98 -11.95 -14.31
CA ASP A 188 19.86 -13.42 -14.20
C ASP A 188 19.07 -14.06 -15.36
N LEU A 189 18.85 -13.34 -16.47
CA LEU A 189 18.12 -13.83 -17.64
C LEU A 189 18.68 -15.13 -18.20
N ASP A 190 19.99 -15.33 -18.12
CA ASP A 190 20.68 -16.51 -18.65
C ASP A 190 20.30 -17.81 -17.94
N ARG A 191 19.72 -17.74 -16.74
CA ARG A 191 19.30 -18.91 -15.94
C ARG A 191 17.93 -19.46 -16.32
N TRP A 192 17.10 -18.70 -17.01
CA TRP A 192 15.68 -19.04 -17.24
C TRP A 192 15.36 -19.46 -18.68
N VAL A 193 16.32 -19.37 -19.60
CA VAL A 193 16.12 -19.81 -20.98
C VAL A 193 16.25 -21.32 -21.05
N VAL A 194 15.11 -22.02 -21.15
CA VAL A 194 15.08 -23.44 -21.53
C VAL A 194 15.31 -23.51 -23.03
N LEU A 195 16.53 -23.72 -23.42
CA LEU A 195 16.91 -23.89 -24.83
C LEU A 195 16.45 -25.24 -25.37
N ASP A 196 16.15 -25.27 -26.66
CA ASP A 196 15.98 -26.53 -27.37
C ASP A 196 17.26 -27.37 -27.17
N LYS A 197 17.12 -28.71 -27.17
CA LYS A 197 18.24 -29.65 -26.96
C LYS A 197 19.39 -29.48 -27.95
N SER A 198 19.19 -28.75 -29.03
CA SER A 198 20.19 -28.42 -30.04
C SER A 198 21.03 -27.17 -29.71
N VAL A 199 20.61 -26.37 -28.70
CA VAL A 199 21.27 -25.12 -28.27
C VAL A 199 21.79 -25.32 -26.85
N THR A 200 23.09 -25.16 -26.66
CA THR A 200 23.74 -25.41 -25.35
C THR A 200 24.05 -24.13 -24.58
N SER A 201 24.00 -22.97 -25.23
CA SER A 201 24.13 -21.66 -24.58
C SER A 201 23.27 -20.60 -25.28
N PHE A 202 22.97 -19.52 -24.55
CA PHE A 202 22.20 -18.39 -25.08
C PHE A 202 22.92 -17.68 -26.23
N ASP A 203 24.24 -17.67 -26.19
CA ASP A 203 25.12 -17.03 -27.19
C ASP A 203 25.08 -17.74 -28.57
N GLU A 204 24.61 -18.98 -28.63
CA GLU A 204 24.42 -19.75 -29.86
C GLU A 204 23.13 -19.38 -30.61
N ILE A 205 22.25 -18.58 -30.00
CA ILE A 205 21.01 -18.09 -30.60
C ILE A 205 21.31 -16.86 -31.47
N PRO A 206 20.73 -16.72 -32.65
CA PRO A 206 20.86 -15.50 -33.47
C PRO A 206 20.48 -14.25 -32.66
N THR A 207 21.25 -13.18 -32.80
CA THR A 207 21.11 -11.94 -32.00
C THR A 207 19.69 -11.35 -32.06
N GLU A 208 19.05 -11.42 -33.23
CA GLU A 208 17.67 -10.93 -33.39
C GLU A 208 16.68 -11.71 -32.54
N VAL A 209 16.85 -13.03 -32.44
CA VAL A 209 16.02 -13.91 -31.63
C VAL A 209 16.35 -13.74 -30.12
N GLN A 210 17.62 -13.47 -29.78
CA GLN A 210 18.01 -13.13 -28.41
C GLN A 210 17.28 -11.88 -27.92
N GLU A 211 17.18 -10.85 -28.75
CA GLU A 211 16.49 -9.60 -28.40
C GLU A 211 14.96 -9.79 -28.28
N GLU A 212 14.35 -10.62 -29.15
CA GLU A 212 12.93 -11.00 -28.99
C GLU A 212 12.69 -11.79 -27.70
N ILE A 213 13.55 -12.76 -27.39
CA ILE A 213 13.48 -13.53 -26.13
C ILE A 213 13.66 -12.62 -24.93
N LYS A 214 14.65 -11.74 -24.96
CA LYS A 214 14.88 -10.74 -23.89
C LYS A 214 13.68 -9.81 -23.73
N ALA A 215 13.11 -9.32 -24.83
CA ALA A 215 11.93 -8.43 -24.79
C ALA A 215 10.70 -9.14 -24.21
N GLU A 216 10.49 -10.41 -24.56
CA GLU A 216 9.38 -11.20 -24.04
C GLU A 216 9.61 -11.58 -22.56
N LEU A 217 10.82 -12.02 -22.20
CA LEU A 217 11.20 -12.28 -20.81
C LEU A 217 11.12 -11.01 -19.96
N LEU A 218 11.47 -9.84 -20.50
CA LEU A 218 11.30 -8.55 -19.84
C LEU A 218 9.83 -8.27 -19.49
N LYS A 219 8.88 -8.59 -20.36
CA LYS A 219 7.45 -8.48 -20.04
C LYS A 219 7.05 -9.39 -18.87
N TRP A 220 7.67 -10.57 -18.76
CA TRP A 220 7.42 -11.52 -17.67
C TRP A 220 8.15 -11.13 -16.37
N MET A 221 9.35 -10.55 -16.46
CA MET A 221 10.18 -10.15 -15.33
C MET A 221 9.78 -8.80 -14.72
N VAL A 222 9.09 -7.94 -15.46
CA VAL A 222 8.45 -6.71 -14.96
C VAL A 222 7.18 -7.01 -14.17
N SER A 223 6.85 -8.27 -13.96
CA SER A 223 5.63 -8.73 -13.29
C SER A 223 5.65 -8.70 -11.77
N GLY A 224 6.63 -8.08 -11.13
CA GLY A 224 6.50 -7.68 -9.74
C GLY A 224 5.32 -6.71 -9.62
N GLU A 225 4.38 -6.98 -8.70
CA GLU A 225 3.18 -6.16 -8.56
C GLU A 225 3.53 -4.81 -7.96
N ASP A 226 4.46 -4.77 -6.98
CA ASP A 226 4.82 -3.58 -6.24
C ASP A 226 6.32 -3.30 -6.24
N THR A 227 6.63 -2.02 -6.00
CA THR A 227 8.00 -1.60 -5.76
C THR A 227 8.24 -1.52 -4.26
N ILE A 228 9.29 -2.16 -3.79
CA ILE A 228 9.75 -2.08 -2.42
C ILE A 228 11.01 -1.21 -2.33
N ALA A 229 11.06 -0.35 -1.30
CA ALA A 229 12.26 0.38 -0.92
C ALA A 229 12.89 -0.33 0.30
N TYR A 230 14.18 -0.62 0.25
CA TYR A 230 14.88 -1.31 1.34
C TYR A 230 16.27 -0.75 1.55
N SER A 231 16.75 -0.81 2.80
CA SER A 231 18.11 -0.38 3.12
C SER A 231 19.15 -1.35 2.57
N SER A 232 20.30 -0.79 2.12
CA SER A 232 21.48 -1.59 1.73
C SER A 232 22.20 -2.22 2.92
N GLU A 233 22.03 -1.70 4.15
CA GLU A 233 22.84 -2.06 5.32
C GLU A 233 22.03 -2.44 6.57
N SER A 234 20.70 -2.21 6.56
CA SER A 234 19.83 -2.57 7.68
C SER A 234 18.68 -3.48 7.28
N SER A 235 17.84 -3.84 8.24
CA SER A 235 16.62 -4.62 8.00
C SER A 235 15.44 -3.78 7.53
N TYR A 236 15.59 -2.45 7.38
CA TYR A 236 14.50 -1.59 6.91
C TYR A 236 14.05 -1.99 5.51
N ALA A 237 12.76 -2.23 5.36
CA ALA A 237 12.10 -2.42 4.07
C ALA A 237 10.63 -2.01 4.18
N ALA A 238 10.10 -1.35 3.15
CA ALA A 238 8.72 -0.90 3.08
C ALA A 238 8.22 -0.96 1.63
N ASN A 239 6.91 -1.12 1.43
CA ASN A 239 6.27 -0.79 0.17
C ASN A 239 6.54 0.68 -0.16
N LEU A 240 6.72 1.01 -1.44
CA LEU A 240 7.06 2.38 -1.86
C LEU A 240 6.05 3.41 -1.33
N GLU A 241 4.78 3.02 -1.24
CA GLU A 241 3.70 3.85 -0.70
C GLU A 241 3.89 4.19 0.79
N MET A 242 4.58 3.33 1.56
CA MET A 242 4.85 3.53 3.00
C MET A 242 6.30 3.90 3.28
N ALA A 243 7.17 3.85 2.26
CA ALA A 243 8.59 4.07 2.44
C ALA A 243 8.90 5.50 2.85
N THR A 244 9.79 5.64 3.83
CA THR A 244 10.30 6.93 4.32
C THR A 244 11.83 6.96 4.26
N ASN A 245 12.42 8.12 4.46
CA ASN A 245 13.87 8.32 4.46
C ASN A 245 14.30 9.11 5.69
N GLU A 246 15.60 9.10 5.99
CA GLU A 246 16.15 10.02 6.98
C GLU A 246 15.99 11.47 6.48
N TYR A 247 15.42 12.32 7.33
CA TYR A 247 15.33 13.74 7.07
C TYR A 247 16.15 14.52 8.11
N LYS A 248 17.07 15.34 7.62
CA LYS A 248 17.85 16.26 8.44
C LYS A 248 17.56 17.69 8.01
N PRO A 249 16.95 18.52 8.87
CA PRO A 249 16.71 19.91 8.55
C PRO A 249 18.00 20.63 8.15
N SER A 250 17.90 21.51 7.16
CA SER A 250 19.03 22.33 6.71
C SER A 250 19.25 23.49 7.67
N ASN A 251 20.47 23.64 8.14
CA ASN A 251 20.88 24.79 8.95
C ASN A 251 21.42 25.94 8.08
N ARG A 252 21.15 25.92 6.78
CA ARG A 252 21.64 26.96 5.87
C ARG A 252 20.98 28.32 6.17
N VAL A 253 21.76 29.29 6.55
CA VAL A 253 21.30 30.69 6.70
C VAL A 253 21.43 31.38 5.36
N VAL A 254 20.31 31.82 4.80
CA VAL A 254 20.24 32.60 3.55
C VAL A 254 19.52 33.91 3.88
N ALA A 255 20.00 35.03 3.34
CA ALA A 255 19.30 36.31 3.47
C ALA A 255 17.92 36.20 2.80
N GLU A 256 16.88 36.60 3.51
CA GLU A 256 15.53 36.57 2.97
C GLU A 256 15.34 37.76 2.00
N GLU A 257 14.75 37.42 0.84
CA GLU A 257 14.36 38.38 -0.17
C GLU A 257 12.90 38.85 0.06
N GLU A 258 12.54 39.98 -0.49
CA GLU A 258 11.16 40.45 -0.51
C GLU A 258 10.34 39.62 -1.56
N VAL A 259 9.08 39.36 -1.23
CA VAL A 259 8.18 38.66 -2.16
C VAL A 259 7.95 39.55 -3.39
N THR A 260 8.25 39.02 -4.54
CA THR A 260 8.07 39.75 -5.82
C THR A 260 7.19 38.95 -6.75
N ARG A 261 6.18 39.59 -7.34
CA ARG A 261 5.30 38.99 -8.35
C ARG A 261 5.94 39.15 -9.72
N VAL A 262 6.12 38.02 -10.42
CA VAL A 262 6.79 37.94 -11.71
C VAL A 262 5.84 37.34 -12.75
N ALA A 263 5.74 37.93 -13.94
CA ALA A 263 4.98 37.38 -15.06
C ALA A 263 5.74 36.20 -15.67
N THR A 264 5.04 35.07 -15.82
CA THR A 264 5.54 33.83 -16.36
C THR A 264 4.53 33.27 -17.40
N PRO A 265 4.34 33.98 -18.52
CA PRO A 265 3.36 33.62 -19.52
C PRO A 265 3.68 32.25 -20.14
N ASP A 266 2.66 31.39 -20.29
CA ASP A 266 2.75 30.06 -20.92
C ASP A 266 3.70 29.07 -20.22
N VAL A 267 4.10 29.33 -18.97
CA VAL A 267 5.00 28.52 -18.16
C VAL A 267 4.20 27.91 -17.01
N LYS A 268 4.12 26.57 -16.93
CA LYS A 268 3.25 25.86 -15.97
C LYS A 268 3.94 24.75 -15.20
N SER A 269 4.89 24.06 -15.80
CA SER A 269 5.60 22.95 -15.14
C SER A 269 6.80 23.46 -14.32
N ILE A 270 7.22 22.68 -13.32
CA ILE A 270 8.32 23.06 -12.42
C ILE A 270 9.63 23.33 -13.19
N ASP A 271 9.96 22.48 -14.14
CA ASP A 271 11.16 22.60 -14.98
C ASP A 271 11.10 23.86 -15.86
N GLU A 272 9.95 24.17 -16.47
CA GLU A 272 9.74 25.40 -17.25
C GLU A 272 9.87 26.65 -16.38
N VAL A 273 9.23 26.65 -15.19
CA VAL A 273 9.30 27.78 -14.23
C VAL A 273 10.73 27.99 -13.75
N ALA A 274 11.42 26.91 -13.34
CA ALA A 274 12.81 26.97 -12.89
C ALA A 274 13.75 27.50 -13.99
N ALA A 275 13.60 27.02 -15.22
CA ALA A 275 14.37 27.48 -16.37
C ALA A 275 14.07 28.95 -16.72
N PHE A 276 12.79 29.35 -16.74
CA PHE A 276 12.37 30.72 -17.07
C PHE A 276 12.91 31.75 -16.07
N LEU A 277 12.87 31.42 -14.76
CA LEU A 277 13.32 32.30 -13.69
C LEU A 277 14.82 32.11 -13.36
N ASN A 278 15.49 31.18 -14.03
CA ASN A 278 16.90 30.83 -13.82
C ASN A 278 17.21 30.49 -12.35
N VAL A 279 16.37 29.66 -11.73
CA VAL A 279 16.55 29.13 -10.38
C VAL A 279 16.65 27.60 -10.41
N PRO A 280 17.28 26.95 -9.43
CA PRO A 280 17.25 25.49 -9.32
C PRO A 280 15.83 25.01 -8.99
N GLU A 281 15.45 23.82 -9.46
CA GLU A 281 14.13 23.23 -9.22
C GLU A 281 13.86 23.09 -7.72
N GLU A 282 14.87 22.79 -6.90
CA GLU A 282 14.77 22.68 -5.45
C GLU A 282 14.42 24.01 -4.76
N GLN A 283 14.46 25.13 -5.47
CA GLN A 283 14.00 26.44 -4.97
C GLN A 283 12.52 26.69 -5.31
N THR A 284 11.88 25.80 -6.05
CA THR A 284 10.45 25.89 -6.34
C THR A 284 9.62 25.09 -5.35
N ILE A 285 8.40 25.54 -5.05
CA ILE A 285 7.41 24.80 -4.27
C ILE A 285 6.14 24.70 -5.10
N LYS A 286 5.72 23.45 -5.42
CA LYS A 286 4.44 23.20 -6.09
C LYS A 286 3.33 22.99 -5.08
N THR A 287 2.13 23.41 -5.45
CA THR A 287 0.90 23.25 -4.68
C THR A 287 -0.07 22.37 -5.43
N LEU A 288 -0.49 21.27 -4.80
CA LEU A 288 -1.50 20.35 -5.31
C LEU A 288 -2.72 20.40 -4.40
N PHE A 289 -3.93 20.32 -4.97
CA PHE A 289 -5.15 20.37 -4.17
C PHE A 289 -5.87 19.03 -4.19
N TYR A 290 -6.33 18.61 -3.01
CA TYR A 290 -7.08 17.39 -2.79
C TYR A 290 -8.35 17.65 -1.99
N MET A 291 -9.40 16.87 -2.27
CA MET A 291 -10.60 16.80 -1.43
C MET A 291 -10.45 15.64 -0.45
N ALA A 292 -10.51 15.93 0.83
CA ALA A 292 -10.46 14.93 1.91
C ALA A 292 -11.71 15.08 2.76
N ASP A 293 -12.61 14.07 2.75
CA ASP A 293 -13.89 14.08 3.49
C ASP A 293 -14.72 15.36 3.31
N GLY A 294 -14.64 15.97 2.12
CA GLY A 294 -15.35 17.20 1.76
C GLY A 294 -14.63 18.50 2.14
N GLU A 295 -13.42 18.43 2.68
CA GLU A 295 -12.54 19.57 2.96
C GLU A 295 -11.45 19.69 1.92
N LEU A 296 -11.11 20.91 1.52
CA LEU A 296 -10.02 21.18 0.57
C LEU A 296 -8.68 21.27 1.29
N VAL A 297 -7.71 20.49 0.82
CA VAL A 297 -6.34 20.41 1.36
C VAL A 297 -5.34 20.81 0.29
N ALA A 298 -4.42 21.71 0.62
CA ALA A 298 -3.27 22.07 -0.22
C ALA A 298 -2.03 21.27 0.22
N ALA A 299 -1.52 20.42 -0.67
CA ALA A 299 -0.30 19.67 -0.46
C ALA A 299 0.89 20.35 -1.13
N LEU A 300 1.95 20.64 -0.37
CA LEU A 300 3.13 21.34 -0.85
C LEU A 300 4.34 20.41 -0.95
N LEU A 301 5.05 20.50 -2.06
CA LEU A 301 6.25 19.72 -2.36
C LEU A 301 7.35 20.61 -2.97
N VAL A 302 8.59 20.22 -2.76
CA VAL A 302 9.75 20.90 -3.32
C VAL A 302 10.05 20.36 -4.73
N GLY A 303 10.25 21.26 -5.69
CA GLY A 303 10.75 20.93 -7.01
C GLY A 303 9.97 19.81 -7.69
N ASN A 304 10.69 18.83 -8.21
CA ASN A 304 10.16 17.66 -8.88
C ASN A 304 9.84 16.48 -7.96
N ASP A 305 9.85 16.66 -6.61
CA ASP A 305 9.40 15.61 -5.71
C ASP A 305 7.94 15.22 -6.02
N GLN A 306 7.65 13.94 -5.96
CA GLN A 306 6.30 13.42 -6.22
C GLN A 306 5.54 13.26 -4.90
N LEU A 307 4.24 13.59 -4.92
CA LEU A 307 3.37 13.35 -3.78
C LEU A 307 3.12 11.85 -3.65
N ASN A 308 3.16 11.37 -2.43
CA ASN A 308 2.66 10.07 -2.05
C ASN A 308 1.25 10.24 -1.47
N GLU A 309 0.24 9.96 -2.29
CA GLU A 309 -1.17 10.14 -1.94
C GLU A 309 -1.59 9.26 -0.74
N VAL A 310 -1.02 8.06 -0.62
CA VAL A 310 -1.29 7.15 0.50
C VAL A 310 -0.81 7.75 1.82
N LYS A 311 0.41 8.31 1.85
CA LYS A 311 0.92 9.00 3.05
C LYS A 311 0.07 10.19 3.43
N LEU A 312 -0.32 11.03 2.46
CA LEU A 312 -1.17 12.20 2.71
C LEU A 312 -2.55 11.78 3.23
N LYS A 313 -3.20 10.81 2.58
CA LYS A 313 -4.48 10.25 3.03
C LYS A 313 -4.40 9.70 4.45
N ASN A 314 -3.39 8.88 4.74
CA ASN A 314 -3.19 8.28 6.06
C ASN A 314 -2.93 9.35 7.13
N HIS A 315 -2.15 10.39 6.82
CA HIS A 315 -1.90 11.51 7.72
C HIS A 315 -3.18 12.29 8.05
N LEU A 316 -4.03 12.50 7.06
CA LEU A 316 -5.33 13.18 7.23
C LEU A 316 -6.36 12.30 7.95
N GLY A 317 -6.18 10.97 7.94
CA GLY A 317 -7.17 10.01 8.45
C GLY A 317 -8.46 10.01 7.65
N ALA A 318 -8.39 10.38 6.35
CA ALA A 318 -9.56 10.58 5.51
C ALA A 318 -10.12 9.25 4.99
N ASP A 319 -11.43 9.10 5.03
CA ASP A 319 -12.14 7.97 4.40
C ASP A 319 -12.25 8.19 2.88
N PHE A 320 -12.64 9.39 2.46
CA PHE A 320 -12.69 9.81 1.06
C PHE A 320 -11.55 10.76 0.73
N PHE A 321 -10.79 10.45 -0.31
CA PHE A 321 -9.65 11.23 -0.74
C PHE A 321 -9.48 11.17 -2.25
N ASP A 322 -9.53 12.32 -2.92
CA ASP A 322 -9.40 12.44 -4.38
C ASP A 322 -8.76 13.76 -4.77
N VAL A 323 -8.23 13.84 -5.99
CA VAL A 323 -7.70 15.09 -6.56
C VAL A 323 -8.85 16.09 -6.70
N ALA A 324 -8.64 17.32 -6.22
CA ALA A 324 -9.65 18.37 -6.38
C ALA A 324 -9.83 18.74 -7.85
N SER A 325 -11.08 18.91 -8.26
CA SER A 325 -11.42 19.36 -9.60
C SER A 325 -11.06 20.84 -9.83
N GLU A 326 -10.92 21.24 -11.09
CA GLU A 326 -10.69 22.65 -11.43
C GLU A 326 -11.81 23.57 -10.91
N GLU A 327 -13.06 23.12 -10.86
CA GLU A 327 -14.18 23.88 -10.35
C GLU A 327 -14.09 24.11 -8.84
N GLU A 328 -13.71 23.09 -8.07
CA GLU A 328 -13.51 23.19 -6.61
C GLU A 328 -12.36 24.15 -6.28
N VAL A 329 -11.26 24.08 -7.03
CA VAL A 329 -10.12 25.00 -6.86
C VAL A 329 -10.46 26.41 -7.32
N ALA A 330 -11.14 26.60 -8.46
CA ALA A 330 -11.51 27.90 -8.99
C ALA A 330 -12.50 28.66 -8.10
N ASN A 331 -13.32 27.96 -7.33
CA ASN A 331 -14.20 28.57 -6.32
C ASN A 331 -13.40 29.20 -5.15
N LEU A 332 -12.15 28.81 -4.99
CA LEU A 332 -11.28 29.23 -3.90
C LEU A 332 -10.24 30.28 -4.33
N VAL A 333 -9.59 30.01 -5.46
CA VAL A 333 -8.54 30.84 -6.05
C VAL A 333 -8.86 31.07 -7.52
N GLN A 334 -8.71 32.29 -8.02
CA GLN A 334 -9.03 32.66 -9.40
C GLN A 334 -7.89 32.32 -10.37
N ALA A 335 -7.35 31.11 -10.25
CA ALA A 335 -6.24 30.65 -11.08
C ALA A 335 -6.39 29.16 -11.44
N GLY A 336 -5.89 28.79 -12.61
CA GLY A 336 -5.82 27.41 -13.06
C GLY A 336 -4.56 26.67 -12.57
N PHE A 337 -4.54 25.35 -12.81
CA PHE A 337 -3.39 24.53 -12.54
C PHE A 337 -2.12 25.04 -13.24
N GLY A 338 -1.01 25.07 -12.52
CA GLY A 338 0.27 25.61 -12.94
C GLY A 338 0.57 27.01 -12.39
N SER A 339 -0.42 27.71 -11.81
CA SER A 339 -0.22 29.04 -11.16
C SER A 339 -0.65 29.03 -9.69
N LEU A 340 -0.96 27.88 -9.12
CA LEU A 340 -1.42 27.72 -7.74
C LEU A 340 -0.26 27.78 -6.75
N GLY A 341 -0.46 28.47 -5.61
CA GLY A 341 0.54 28.66 -4.58
C GLY A 341 -0.06 28.71 -3.17
N PRO A 342 0.79 28.60 -2.13
CA PRO A 342 0.34 28.58 -0.73
C PRO A 342 0.05 29.97 -0.14
N VAL A 343 0.51 31.04 -0.80
CA VAL A 343 0.41 32.40 -0.26
C VAL A 343 -0.98 32.97 -0.51
N GLY A 344 -1.64 33.43 0.56
CA GLY A 344 -2.95 34.06 0.47
C GLY A 344 -4.14 33.09 0.32
N LEU A 345 -3.95 31.81 0.58
CA LEU A 345 -5.05 30.86 0.66
C LEU A 345 -5.99 31.19 1.83
N PRO A 346 -7.29 30.96 1.70
CA PRO A 346 -8.26 31.14 2.78
C PRO A 346 -7.92 30.29 4.01
N GLU A 347 -8.28 30.78 5.21
CA GLU A 347 -8.00 30.10 6.49
C GLU A 347 -8.62 28.70 6.64
N ASN A 348 -9.67 28.42 5.89
CA ASN A 348 -10.33 27.12 5.89
C ASN A 348 -9.63 26.05 5.00
N VAL A 349 -8.58 26.42 4.29
CA VAL A 349 -7.75 25.48 3.54
C VAL A 349 -6.65 24.95 4.43
N LYS A 350 -6.66 23.66 4.71
CA LYS A 350 -5.57 23.01 5.43
C LYS A 350 -4.35 22.91 4.51
N ILE A 351 -3.21 23.42 4.95
CA ILE A 351 -1.94 23.39 4.19
C ILE A 351 -1.03 22.33 4.83
N ILE A 352 -0.78 21.26 4.09
CA ILE A 352 0.14 20.17 4.46
C ILE A 352 1.35 20.24 3.55
N ALA A 353 2.55 20.29 4.11
CA ALA A 353 3.79 20.40 3.36
C ALA A 353 4.74 19.24 3.64
N ASP A 354 5.44 18.77 2.63
CA ASP A 354 6.55 17.86 2.88
C ASP A 354 7.61 18.52 3.76
N ARG A 355 8.29 17.73 4.58
CA ARG A 355 9.34 18.15 5.52
C ARG A 355 10.42 19.03 4.86
N LYS A 356 10.77 18.75 3.60
CA LYS A 356 11.78 19.53 2.87
C LYS A 356 11.35 20.95 2.58
N VAL A 357 10.05 21.22 2.50
CA VAL A 357 9.53 22.57 2.21
C VAL A 357 9.98 23.58 3.25
N GLN A 358 10.07 23.20 4.54
CA GLN A 358 10.50 24.11 5.60
C GLN A 358 11.94 24.62 5.43
N ASP A 359 12.77 23.94 4.64
CA ASP A 359 14.16 24.31 4.40
C ASP A 359 14.35 25.19 3.17
N VAL A 360 13.35 25.33 2.32
CA VAL A 360 13.44 26.18 1.13
C VAL A 360 13.49 27.65 1.54
N ARG A 361 14.37 28.39 0.91
CA ARG A 361 14.51 29.82 1.13
C ARG A 361 14.37 30.58 -0.19
N ASN A 362 13.69 31.73 -0.12
CA ASN A 362 13.39 32.56 -1.29
C ASN A 362 12.74 31.74 -2.43
N ALA A 363 11.74 30.96 -2.05
CA ALA A 363 11.09 30.03 -2.94
C ALA A 363 10.35 30.72 -4.09
N VAL A 364 10.22 30.01 -5.18
CA VAL A 364 9.29 30.33 -6.27
C VAL A 364 8.03 29.50 -6.07
N VAL A 365 6.87 30.16 -6.05
CA VAL A 365 5.55 29.52 -5.91
C VAL A 365 4.56 30.13 -6.92
N GLY A 366 3.47 29.45 -7.22
CA GLY A 366 2.36 30.04 -7.98
C GLY A 366 1.79 31.28 -7.26
N ALA A 367 1.35 32.25 -8.02
CA ALA A 367 0.81 33.50 -7.47
C ALA A 367 -0.71 33.47 -7.24
N ASN A 368 -1.37 32.34 -7.42
CA ASN A 368 -2.85 32.21 -7.46
C ASN A 368 -3.47 33.13 -8.50
N GLU A 369 -2.74 33.42 -9.57
CA GLU A 369 -3.13 34.22 -10.71
C GLU A 369 -2.50 33.65 -11.97
N ASP A 370 -3.30 33.40 -13.02
CA ASP A 370 -2.83 32.77 -14.27
C ASP A 370 -1.68 33.53 -14.91
N GLY A 371 -0.59 32.80 -15.20
CA GLY A 371 0.60 33.35 -15.84
C GLY A 371 1.49 34.17 -14.91
N TYR A 372 1.36 34.01 -13.58
CA TYR A 372 2.21 34.67 -12.61
C TYR A 372 2.73 33.74 -11.53
N HIS A 373 3.97 34.00 -11.07
CA HIS A 373 4.58 33.36 -9.93
C HIS A 373 5.08 34.40 -8.91
N LEU A 374 5.25 34.00 -7.67
CA LEU A 374 5.92 34.77 -6.62
C LEU A 374 7.31 34.23 -6.42
N THR A 375 8.30 35.12 -6.32
CA THR A 375 9.69 34.82 -5.91
C THR A 375 9.98 35.41 -4.53
N GLY A 376 11.01 34.96 -3.84
CA GLY A 376 11.37 35.43 -2.52
C GLY A 376 10.46 34.94 -1.39
N VAL A 377 9.65 33.92 -1.64
CA VAL A 377 8.71 33.38 -0.65
C VAL A 377 9.43 32.48 0.36
N ASN A 378 9.15 32.70 1.65
CA ASN A 378 9.76 31.92 2.73
C ASN A 378 8.71 31.27 3.62
N PRO A 379 8.82 29.93 3.84
CA PRO A 379 7.97 29.18 4.78
C PRO A 379 8.07 29.80 6.19
N GLY A 380 6.92 29.90 6.88
CA GLY A 380 6.82 30.49 8.23
C GLY A 380 6.72 32.00 8.25
N ARG A 381 7.13 32.70 7.17
CA ARG A 381 6.93 34.13 7.01
C ARG A 381 5.71 34.44 6.15
N ASP A 382 5.63 33.85 4.97
CA ASP A 382 4.64 34.20 3.95
C ASP A 382 3.46 33.22 3.90
N PHE A 383 3.64 32.01 4.42
CA PHE A 383 2.59 31.03 4.66
C PHE A 383 2.95 30.10 5.82
N THR A 384 1.93 29.46 6.42
CA THR A 384 2.08 28.47 7.48
C THR A 384 1.57 27.12 7.01
N ALA A 385 2.27 26.04 7.31
CA ALA A 385 1.87 24.69 6.95
C ALA A 385 2.18 23.69 8.07
N GLU A 386 1.51 22.56 8.07
CA GLU A 386 1.90 21.39 8.85
C GLU A 386 2.95 20.60 8.05
N TYR A 387 4.13 20.37 8.63
CA TYR A 387 5.26 19.72 7.93
C TYR A 387 5.34 18.25 8.28
N VAL A 388 5.11 17.38 7.28
CA VAL A 388 5.07 15.92 7.44
C VAL A 388 5.72 15.22 6.26
N ASP A 389 5.95 13.92 6.37
CA ASP A 389 6.47 13.10 5.26
C ASP A 389 5.32 12.72 4.32
N ILE A 390 5.19 13.42 3.19
CA ILE A 390 4.14 13.16 2.19
C ILE A 390 4.68 12.96 0.77
N ARG A 391 5.97 12.87 0.59
CA ARG A 391 6.56 12.62 -0.74
C ARG A 391 6.93 11.16 -0.93
N GLU A 392 7.08 10.75 -2.18
CA GLU A 392 7.75 9.50 -2.53
C GLU A 392 9.25 9.59 -2.20
N VAL A 393 9.82 8.50 -1.71
CA VAL A 393 11.27 8.37 -1.55
C VAL A 393 11.93 8.12 -2.90
N ARG A 394 13.24 8.40 -2.98
CA ARG A 394 14.05 8.14 -4.18
C ARG A 394 15.14 7.11 -3.87
N GLU A 395 15.48 6.32 -4.87
CA GLU A 395 16.62 5.42 -4.78
C GLU A 395 17.91 6.20 -4.49
N GLY A 396 18.74 5.67 -3.58
CA GLY A 396 19.97 6.32 -3.12
C GLY A 396 19.80 7.29 -1.94
N GLU A 397 18.57 7.62 -1.49
CA GLU A 397 18.37 8.39 -0.27
C GLU A 397 18.75 7.58 0.98
N ILE A 398 19.11 8.27 2.06
CA ILE A 398 19.51 7.59 3.30
C ILE A 398 18.29 6.91 3.93
N SER A 399 18.48 5.66 4.35
CA SER A 399 17.46 4.89 5.07
C SER A 399 16.97 5.62 6.32
N PRO A 400 15.70 5.50 6.74
CA PRO A 400 15.15 6.24 7.88
C PRO A 400 15.84 5.95 9.22
N ASP A 401 16.50 4.82 9.34
CA ASP A 401 17.33 4.44 10.50
C ASP A 401 18.77 4.96 10.42
N GLY A 402 19.11 5.73 9.38
CA GLY A 402 20.44 6.28 9.16
C GLY A 402 21.49 5.27 8.71
N GLN A 403 21.10 4.02 8.41
CA GLN A 403 22.01 2.92 8.03
C GLN A 403 21.82 2.58 6.55
N GLY A 404 22.86 2.88 5.75
CA GLY A 404 22.86 2.63 4.32
C GLY A 404 21.91 3.53 3.53
N VAL A 405 21.71 3.18 2.28
CA VAL A 405 20.84 3.91 1.33
C VAL A 405 19.68 3.03 0.88
N LEU A 406 18.62 3.68 0.43
CA LEU A 406 17.45 3.01 -0.14
C LEU A 406 17.78 2.49 -1.53
N ASN A 407 17.56 1.19 -1.72
CA ASN A 407 17.52 0.52 -3.02
C ASN A 407 16.08 0.12 -3.33
N PHE A 408 15.76 0.03 -4.62
CA PHE A 408 14.45 -0.42 -5.05
C PHE A 408 14.52 -1.81 -5.67
N ALA A 409 13.49 -2.62 -5.40
CA ALA A 409 13.29 -3.90 -6.07
C ALA A 409 11.80 -4.09 -6.40
N ARG A 410 11.55 -4.96 -7.39
CA ARG A 410 10.17 -5.40 -7.66
C ARG A 410 9.89 -6.63 -6.82
N GLY A 411 8.70 -6.69 -6.23
CA GLY A 411 8.26 -7.78 -5.39
C GLY A 411 6.89 -8.33 -5.81
N ILE A 412 6.62 -9.55 -5.38
CA ILE A 412 5.30 -10.19 -5.47
C ILE A 412 4.86 -10.46 -4.06
N GLU A 413 3.69 -9.94 -3.67
CA GLU A 413 3.10 -10.22 -2.37
C GLU A 413 2.76 -11.70 -2.26
N ILE A 414 3.33 -12.36 -1.25
CA ILE A 414 3.15 -13.79 -0.98
C ILE A 414 2.48 -14.05 0.37
N GLY A 415 2.32 -13.02 1.18
CA GLY A 415 1.64 -13.07 2.47
C GLY A 415 1.52 -11.71 3.11
N HIS A 416 0.51 -11.55 3.96
CA HIS A 416 0.22 -10.32 4.67
C HIS A 416 -0.32 -10.63 6.07
N ILE A 417 0.10 -9.88 7.07
CA ILE A 417 -0.42 -9.95 8.43
C ILE A 417 -0.85 -8.57 8.90
N PHE A 418 -1.96 -8.52 9.64
CA PHE A 418 -2.60 -7.29 10.08
C PHE A 418 -2.94 -7.34 11.56
N LYS A 419 -2.85 -6.19 12.25
CA LYS A 419 -3.50 -5.98 13.54
C LYS A 419 -4.80 -5.22 13.32
N LEU A 420 -5.91 -5.92 13.17
CA LEU A 420 -7.22 -5.34 12.83
C LEU A 420 -7.89 -4.61 14.01
N GLY A 421 -7.40 -4.83 15.24
CA GLY A 421 -7.98 -4.28 16.45
C GLY A 421 -9.43 -4.73 16.65
N THR A 422 -10.31 -3.81 16.99
CA THR A 422 -11.73 -4.10 17.25
C THR A 422 -12.64 -3.79 16.05
N ARG A 423 -12.09 -3.52 14.89
CA ARG A 423 -12.88 -3.07 13.70
C ARG A 423 -14.07 -3.98 13.41
N TYR A 424 -13.85 -5.28 13.32
CA TYR A 424 -14.90 -6.25 13.02
C TYR A 424 -15.69 -6.66 14.26
N SER A 425 -15.02 -6.91 15.39
CA SER A 425 -15.71 -7.30 16.60
C SER A 425 -16.67 -6.21 17.11
N ALA A 426 -16.27 -4.95 17.07
CA ALA A 426 -17.13 -3.83 17.47
C ALA A 426 -18.31 -3.62 16.52
N SER A 427 -18.09 -3.60 15.20
CA SER A 427 -19.16 -3.40 14.21
C SER A 427 -20.19 -4.53 14.21
N MET A 428 -19.77 -5.76 14.54
CA MET A 428 -20.61 -6.96 14.53
C MET A 428 -21.08 -7.39 15.94
N GLY A 429 -20.86 -6.57 16.99
CA GLY A 429 -21.29 -6.86 18.37
C GLY A 429 -20.74 -8.17 18.93
N ALA A 430 -19.46 -8.48 18.64
CA ALA A 430 -18.78 -9.65 19.15
C ALA A 430 -18.16 -9.38 20.53
N ASP A 431 -18.99 -9.38 21.56
CA ASP A 431 -18.59 -9.13 22.95
C ASP A 431 -18.46 -10.43 23.75
N VAL A 432 -17.54 -10.46 24.70
CA VAL A 432 -17.37 -11.54 25.66
C VAL A 432 -17.48 -11.00 27.07
N LEU A 433 -17.97 -11.84 28.02
CA LEU A 433 -17.96 -11.50 29.42
C LEU A 433 -16.52 -11.37 29.90
N ALA A 434 -16.13 -10.15 30.30
CA ALA A 434 -14.89 -9.87 31.01
C ALA A 434 -15.07 -10.15 32.52
N LEU A 435 -13.96 -10.34 33.26
CA LEU A 435 -13.99 -10.16 34.71
C LEU A 435 -14.28 -8.67 34.97
N GLU A 436 -15.31 -8.37 35.74
CA GLU A 436 -15.37 -7.09 36.45
C GLU A 436 -14.05 -6.93 37.21
N ALA A 437 -13.34 -5.84 36.99
CA ALA A 437 -12.19 -5.50 37.80
C ALA A 437 -12.70 -5.51 39.23
N ASP A 438 -12.08 -6.33 40.09
CA ASP A 438 -12.37 -6.38 41.52
C ASP A 438 -12.01 -5.00 42.09
N GLU A 439 -12.98 -4.07 42.08
CA GLU A 439 -12.85 -2.80 42.77
C GLU A 439 -12.83 -3.13 44.23
N GLY A 440 -11.61 -3.27 44.77
CA GLY A 440 -11.30 -3.08 46.17
C GLY A 440 -12.23 -3.78 47.17
N ARG A 441 -11.88 -4.97 47.57
CA ARG A 441 -12.12 -5.39 48.95
C ARG A 441 -10.80 -5.25 49.73
N ASP A 442 -10.75 -4.19 50.53
CA ASP A 442 -9.83 -4.06 51.65
C ASP A 442 -9.86 -5.29 52.56
#